data_2ae140f6b07f1c6bd4183d7a1bf96552
#
_entry.id   2ae140f6b07f1c6bd4183d7a1bf96552
#
_cell.length_a   1.000
_cell.length_b   1.000
_cell.length_c   1.000
_cell.angle_alpha   90.00
_cell.angle_beta   90.00
_cell.angle_gamma   90.00
#
_symmetry.space_group_name_H-M   'P 1'
#
loop_
_entity.id
_entity.type
_entity.pdbx_description
1 polymer ?
#
loop_
_entity_poly.entity_id
_entity_poly.type
_entity_poly.pdbx_seq_one_letter_code
_entity_poly.pdbx_strand_id
1 'polypeptide(L)'
;ELHGLLRRQRQMCIGDRAKGITSGYIPLSGIMIGDRVSDTIINEGGEFYHGYTYSGHPVACAVSLENLKVIKEENLIEQSSQVSVYLEQQMREIEKHPLVGEVRMKSFIGAVELVKDKEKMEMFEDTGVVGTICRDYCIENGLVMRAVRDGMIFCPPLIFNNSHVDELCEKLKKSLDQTHNHISKS
;
A
#
# COMPACT_ATOMS: atom_id res chain seq x y z
N GLU A 1 -9.02 15.53 11.19
CA GLU A 1 -8.91 16.23 9.87
C GLU A 1 -9.00 15.28 8.67
N LEU A 2 -8.45 14.05 8.73
CA LEU A 2 -8.57 13.04 7.66
C LEU A 2 -10.03 12.68 7.35
N HIS A 3 -10.89 12.61 8.37
CA HIS A 3 -12.34 12.41 8.21
C HIS A 3 -13.04 13.57 7.46
N GLY A 4 -12.52 14.77 7.56
CA GLY A 4 -13.02 15.92 6.81
C GLY A 4 -12.68 15.84 5.32
N LEU A 5 -11.48 15.36 4.98
CA LEU A 5 -11.05 15.14 3.59
C LEU A 5 -11.85 14.01 2.93
N LEU A 6 -12.08 12.90 3.65
CA LEU A 6 -12.90 11.79 3.16
C LEU A 6 -14.38 12.16 3.01
N ARG A 7 -14.91 13.06 3.86
CA ARG A 7 -16.26 13.62 3.69
C ARG A 7 -16.33 14.55 2.47
N ARG A 8 -15.29 15.34 2.19
CA ARG A 8 -15.21 16.15 0.97
C ARG A 8 -15.12 15.29 -0.29
N GLN A 9 -14.38 14.18 -0.25
CA GLN A 9 -14.35 13.21 -1.36
C GLN A 9 -15.69 12.51 -1.57
N ARG A 10 -16.50 12.31 -0.52
CA ARG A 10 -17.89 11.83 -0.65
C ARG A 10 -18.84 12.86 -1.32
N GLN A 11 -18.47 14.15 -1.29
CA GLN A 11 -19.19 15.19 -2.01
C GLN A 11 -18.70 15.37 -3.44
N MET A 12 -17.53 14.79 -3.80
CA MET A 12 -17.12 14.69 -5.19
C MET A 12 -17.92 13.59 -5.85
N CYS A 13 -18.76 13.98 -6.80
CA CYS A 13 -19.66 13.10 -7.53
C CYS A 13 -18.93 12.14 -8.50
N ILE A 14 -17.61 12.06 -8.42
CA ILE A 14 -16.74 11.24 -9.28
C ILE A 14 -15.73 10.50 -8.40
N GLY A 15 -15.57 9.22 -8.63
CA GLY A 15 -14.60 8.37 -7.94
C GLY A 15 -13.82 7.48 -8.90
N ASP A 16 -12.51 7.69 -8.99
CA ASP A 16 -11.62 6.88 -9.81
C ASP A 16 -11.32 5.54 -9.15
N ARG A 17 -11.26 4.49 -9.96
CA ARG A 17 -10.90 3.14 -9.56
C ARG A 17 -9.85 2.57 -10.53
N ALA A 18 -8.80 1.97 -9.99
CA ALA A 18 -7.74 1.31 -10.75
C ALA A 18 -7.01 0.28 -9.88
N LYS A 19 -5.92 -0.28 -10.36
CA LYS A 19 -5.00 -1.19 -9.63
C LYS A 19 -5.72 -2.37 -8.99
N GLY A 20 -6.16 -2.25 -7.74
CA GLY A 20 -6.86 -3.30 -6.99
C GLY A 20 -8.19 -3.78 -7.59
N ILE A 21 -8.78 -3.08 -8.56
CA ILE A 21 -10.03 -3.51 -9.20
C ILE A 21 -9.87 -4.86 -9.94
N THR A 22 -8.67 -5.15 -10.41
CA THR A 22 -8.31 -6.41 -11.07
C THR A 22 -7.19 -7.16 -10.35
N SER A 23 -6.77 -6.74 -9.17
CA SER A 23 -5.60 -7.27 -8.44
C SER A 23 -4.33 -7.37 -9.29
N GLY A 24 -4.19 -6.53 -10.31
CA GLY A 24 -3.02 -6.51 -11.19
C GLY A 24 -3.00 -7.58 -12.29
N TYR A 25 -4.00 -8.43 -12.40
CA TYR A 25 -4.07 -9.47 -13.42
C TYR A 25 -4.20 -8.93 -14.84
N ILE A 26 -4.90 -7.80 -15.01
CA ILE A 26 -5.09 -7.15 -16.31
C ILE A 26 -5.26 -5.63 -16.10
N PRO A 27 -4.73 -4.80 -17.02
CA PRO A 27 -4.94 -3.36 -16.94
C PRO A 27 -6.42 -2.99 -17.10
N LEU A 28 -6.98 -2.35 -16.06
CA LEU A 28 -8.32 -1.79 -16.09
C LEU A 28 -8.39 -0.60 -15.13
N SER A 29 -9.09 0.44 -15.55
CA SER A 29 -9.53 1.51 -14.68
C SER A 29 -10.99 1.83 -14.96
N GLY A 30 -11.65 2.44 -13.98
CA GLY A 30 -13.04 2.83 -14.10
C GLY A 30 -13.31 4.11 -13.33
N ILE A 31 -14.38 4.78 -13.70
CA ILE A 31 -14.87 5.97 -13.02
C ILE A 31 -16.30 5.70 -12.56
N MET A 32 -16.57 5.99 -11.30
CA MET A 32 -17.93 6.00 -10.76
C MET A 32 -18.43 7.43 -10.71
N ILE A 33 -19.57 7.69 -11.30
CA ILE A 33 -20.17 9.02 -11.39
C ILE A 33 -21.44 9.02 -10.55
N GLY A 34 -21.59 10.00 -9.65
CA GLY A 34 -22.79 10.16 -8.84
C GLY A 34 -23.95 10.78 -9.65
N ASP A 35 -25.18 10.56 -9.19
CA ASP A 35 -26.43 10.90 -9.88
C ASP A 35 -26.47 12.35 -10.37
N ARG A 36 -26.07 13.31 -9.55
CA ARG A 36 -26.07 14.74 -9.95
C ARG A 36 -25.24 15.03 -11.20
N VAL A 37 -24.13 14.34 -11.41
CA VAL A 37 -23.27 14.53 -12.59
C VAL A 37 -23.79 13.70 -13.74
N SER A 38 -24.22 12.46 -13.49
CA SER A 38 -24.77 11.59 -14.52
C SER A 38 -26.07 12.16 -15.12
N ASP A 39 -26.95 12.71 -14.28
CA ASP A 39 -28.18 13.35 -14.72
C ASP A 39 -27.92 14.52 -15.67
N THR A 40 -26.94 15.36 -15.33
CA THR A 40 -26.55 16.47 -16.21
C THR A 40 -25.98 15.97 -17.55
N ILE A 41 -25.10 14.96 -17.50
CA ILE A 41 -24.52 14.39 -18.72
C ILE A 41 -25.59 13.75 -19.60
N ILE A 42 -26.51 12.98 -19.01
CA ILE A 42 -27.55 12.24 -19.75
C ILE A 42 -28.62 13.17 -20.29
N ASN A 43 -29.09 14.14 -19.48
CA ASN A 43 -30.26 14.95 -19.81
C ASN A 43 -29.90 16.27 -20.51
N GLU A 44 -28.69 16.81 -20.28
CA GLU A 44 -28.30 18.14 -20.77
C GLU A 44 -27.02 18.13 -21.60
N GLY A 45 -26.16 17.11 -21.45
CA GLY A 45 -24.83 17.04 -22.06
C GLY A 45 -24.82 16.60 -23.52
N GLY A 46 -25.93 16.07 -24.04
CA GLY A 46 -25.99 15.50 -25.39
C GLY A 46 -25.10 14.25 -25.53
N GLU A 47 -24.37 14.13 -26.63
CA GLU A 47 -23.49 13.00 -26.88
C GLU A 47 -22.17 13.17 -26.17
N PHE A 48 -21.77 12.15 -25.37
CA PHE A 48 -20.51 12.17 -24.62
C PHE A 48 -19.35 11.60 -25.45
N TYR A 49 -18.62 12.49 -26.11
CA TYR A 49 -17.47 12.15 -26.98
C TYR A 49 -16.20 11.84 -26.18
N HIS A 50 -16.23 10.85 -25.31
CA HIS A 50 -15.07 10.42 -24.56
C HIS A 50 -14.99 8.90 -24.46
N GLY A 51 -13.84 8.34 -24.83
CA GLY A 51 -13.59 6.90 -24.74
C GLY A 51 -12.19 6.55 -25.19
N TYR A 52 -11.77 5.37 -24.82
CA TYR A 52 -10.52 4.76 -25.26
C TYR A 52 -10.83 3.54 -26.12
N THR A 53 -9.94 3.18 -27.03
CA THR A 53 -10.09 2.04 -27.94
C THR A 53 -10.42 0.74 -27.21
N TYR A 54 -9.87 0.55 -26.03
CA TYR A 54 -10.12 -0.65 -25.20
C TYR A 54 -11.14 -0.44 -24.07
N SER A 55 -11.94 0.63 -24.11
CA SER A 55 -13.04 0.81 -23.16
C SER A 55 -14.02 -0.36 -23.23
N GLY A 56 -14.44 -0.86 -22.07
CA GLY A 56 -15.36 -2.00 -21.99
C GLY A 56 -14.77 -3.34 -22.44
N HIS A 57 -13.45 -3.50 -22.43
CA HIS A 57 -12.80 -4.76 -22.83
C HIS A 57 -13.39 -5.94 -22.05
N PRO A 58 -14.02 -6.93 -22.70
CA PRO A 58 -14.85 -7.94 -22.02
C PRO A 58 -14.07 -8.79 -21.05
N VAL A 59 -12.83 -9.19 -21.40
CA VAL A 59 -11.98 -9.99 -20.51
C VAL A 59 -11.59 -9.18 -19.28
N ALA A 60 -11.23 -7.91 -19.44
CA ALA A 60 -10.85 -7.06 -18.30
C ALA A 60 -12.03 -6.82 -17.35
N CYS A 61 -13.23 -6.64 -17.90
CA CYS A 61 -14.45 -6.52 -17.10
C CYS A 61 -14.78 -7.84 -16.36
N ALA A 62 -14.63 -8.99 -17.01
CA ALA A 62 -14.87 -10.28 -16.40
C ALA A 62 -13.88 -10.55 -15.24
N VAL A 63 -12.59 -10.28 -15.44
CA VAL A 63 -11.57 -10.40 -14.37
C VAL A 63 -11.89 -9.48 -13.20
N SER A 64 -12.31 -8.23 -13.46
CA SER A 64 -12.69 -7.30 -12.41
C SER A 64 -13.91 -7.80 -11.62
N LEU A 65 -14.94 -8.29 -12.29
CA LEU A 65 -16.13 -8.82 -11.63
C LEU A 65 -15.80 -10.02 -10.75
N GLU A 66 -14.98 -10.95 -11.23
CA GLU A 66 -14.58 -12.12 -10.44
C GLU A 66 -13.70 -11.69 -9.25
N ASN A 67 -12.75 -10.78 -9.45
CA ASN A 67 -11.94 -10.25 -8.35
C ASN A 67 -12.79 -9.60 -7.24
N LEU A 68 -13.77 -8.78 -7.62
CA LEU A 68 -14.68 -8.15 -6.66
C LEU A 68 -15.57 -9.16 -5.94
N LYS A 69 -15.96 -10.22 -6.64
CA LYS A 69 -16.71 -11.34 -6.07
C LYS A 69 -15.87 -12.08 -5.02
N VAL A 70 -14.64 -12.48 -5.34
CA VAL A 70 -13.70 -13.13 -4.41
C VAL A 70 -13.49 -12.26 -3.16
N ILE A 71 -13.20 -10.96 -3.33
CA ILE A 71 -13.02 -10.03 -2.19
C ILE A 71 -14.23 -10.05 -1.26
N LYS A 72 -15.44 -10.10 -1.83
CA LYS A 72 -16.69 -10.11 -1.06
C LYS A 72 -17.00 -11.48 -0.42
N GLU A 73 -16.89 -12.55 -1.19
CA GLU A 73 -17.25 -13.91 -0.74
C GLU A 73 -16.27 -14.43 0.32
N GLU A 74 -14.97 -14.13 0.17
CA GLU A 74 -13.94 -14.48 1.15
C GLU A 74 -13.83 -13.45 2.28
N ASN A 75 -14.64 -12.41 2.28
CA ASN A 75 -14.67 -11.36 3.31
C ASN A 75 -13.27 -10.73 3.58
N LEU A 76 -12.47 -10.55 2.53
CA LEU A 76 -11.06 -10.18 2.64
C LEU A 76 -10.84 -8.82 3.30
N ILE A 77 -11.76 -7.87 3.17
CA ILE A 77 -11.65 -6.54 3.80
C ILE A 77 -11.72 -6.65 5.32
N GLU A 78 -12.65 -7.44 5.84
CA GLU A 78 -12.81 -7.65 7.28
C GLU A 78 -11.65 -8.48 7.85
N GLN A 79 -11.27 -9.56 7.17
CA GLN A 79 -10.11 -10.39 7.56
C GLN A 79 -8.83 -9.57 7.61
N SER A 80 -8.54 -8.76 6.58
CA SER A 80 -7.37 -7.90 6.56
C SER A 80 -7.40 -6.84 7.67
N SER A 81 -8.58 -6.33 8.01
CA SER A 81 -8.76 -5.41 9.13
C SER A 81 -8.39 -6.06 10.47
N GLN A 82 -8.80 -7.31 10.69
CA GLN A 82 -8.46 -8.07 11.91
C GLN A 82 -6.96 -8.38 11.98
N VAL A 83 -6.37 -8.88 10.89
CA VAL A 83 -4.93 -9.19 10.82
C VAL A 83 -4.08 -7.93 10.94
N SER A 84 -4.58 -6.77 10.50
CA SER A 84 -3.85 -5.50 10.61
C SER A 84 -3.56 -5.08 12.04
N VAL A 85 -4.39 -5.47 13.00
CA VAL A 85 -4.14 -5.23 14.43
C VAL A 85 -2.90 -5.99 14.90
N TYR A 86 -2.79 -7.26 14.50
CA TYR A 86 -1.62 -8.07 14.81
C TYR A 86 -0.37 -7.55 14.09
N LEU A 87 -0.49 -7.19 12.82
CA LEU A 87 0.60 -6.56 12.07
C LEU A 87 1.09 -5.28 12.77
N GLU A 88 0.19 -4.43 13.25
CA GLU A 88 0.58 -3.21 13.96
C GLU A 88 1.35 -3.54 15.25
N GLN A 89 0.91 -4.51 16.02
CA GLN A 89 1.62 -4.95 17.23
C GLN A 89 3.04 -5.42 16.91
N GLN A 90 3.21 -6.25 15.88
CA GLN A 90 4.53 -6.75 15.48
C GLN A 90 5.43 -5.63 14.92
N MET A 91 4.87 -4.70 14.17
CA MET A 91 5.61 -3.55 13.65
C MET A 91 6.07 -2.58 14.75
N ARG A 92 5.34 -2.47 15.88
CA ARG A 92 5.81 -1.73 17.06
C ARG A 92 7.03 -2.39 17.72
N GLU A 93 7.18 -3.72 17.61
CA GLU A 93 8.42 -4.39 18.05
C GLU A 93 9.59 -4.06 17.10
N ILE A 94 9.35 -4.00 15.79
CA ILE A 94 10.33 -3.55 14.80
C ILE A 94 10.78 -2.11 15.05
N GLU A 95 9.87 -1.25 15.48
CA GLU A 95 10.18 0.15 15.83
C GLU A 95 11.24 0.28 16.94
N LYS A 96 11.44 -0.75 17.76
CA LYS A 96 12.49 -0.74 18.81
C LYS A 96 13.91 -0.88 18.26
N HIS A 97 14.08 -1.29 17.00
CA HIS A 97 15.37 -1.44 16.36
C HIS A 97 16.12 -0.10 16.28
N PRO A 98 17.45 -0.05 16.55
CA PRO A 98 18.22 1.21 16.61
C PRO A 98 18.20 2.01 15.30
N LEU A 99 18.12 1.32 14.15
CA LEU A 99 18.06 1.95 12.83
C LEU A 99 16.68 2.52 12.49
N VAL A 100 15.64 2.22 13.28
CA VAL A 100 14.26 2.61 12.99
C VAL A 100 13.87 3.81 13.86
N GLY A 101 13.62 4.95 13.24
CA GLY A 101 13.11 6.14 13.91
C GLY A 101 11.62 6.06 14.21
N GLU A 102 10.84 5.65 13.21
CA GLU A 102 9.38 5.62 13.30
C GLU A 102 8.78 4.53 12.41
N VAL A 103 7.69 3.93 12.87
CA VAL A 103 6.79 3.11 12.05
C VAL A 103 5.45 3.82 11.90
N ARG A 104 5.13 4.24 10.69
CA ARG A 104 3.83 4.81 10.33
C ARG A 104 3.02 3.79 9.57
N MET A 105 1.81 3.51 10.03
CA MET A 105 0.95 2.59 9.32
C MET A 105 -0.55 2.88 9.51
N LYS A 106 -1.33 2.41 8.55
CA LYS A 106 -2.78 2.40 8.59
C LYS A 106 -3.27 1.10 7.95
N SER A 107 -3.82 0.20 8.77
CA SER A 107 -4.20 -1.15 8.31
C SER A 107 -3.01 -1.85 7.64
N PHE A 108 -3.13 -2.33 6.42
CA PHE A 108 -2.09 -3.05 5.67
C PHE A 108 -1.12 -2.17 4.90
N ILE A 109 -1.17 -0.85 5.03
CA ILE A 109 -0.20 0.03 4.39
C ILE A 109 0.63 0.77 5.44
N GLY A 110 1.94 0.78 5.26
CA GLY A 110 2.83 1.47 6.18
C GLY A 110 4.22 1.67 5.64
N ALA A 111 5.02 2.35 6.45
CA ALA A 111 6.42 2.62 6.20
C ALA A 111 7.23 2.55 7.50
N VAL A 112 8.44 2.02 7.36
CA VAL A 112 9.47 2.03 8.40
C VAL A 112 10.49 3.07 8.01
N GLU A 113 10.62 4.15 8.77
CA GLU A 113 11.57 5.22 8.52
C GLU A 113 12.92 4.87 9.13
N LEU A 114 13.96 4.82 8.31
CA LEU A 114 15.33 4.56 8.77
C LEU A 114 16.00 5.88 9.09
N VAL A 115 16.72 5.92 10.22
CA VAL A 115 17.39 7.11 10.74
C VAL A 115 18.81 6.81 11.18
N LYS A 116 19.67 7.85 11.14
CA LYS A 116 21.04 7.80 11.60
C LYS A 116 21.14 7.82 13.13
N ASP A 117 20.32 8.66 13.76
CA ASP A 117 20.20 8.79 15.21
C ASP A 117 18.71 8.79 15.58
N LYS A 118 18.31 7.76 16.29
CA LYS A 118 16.91 7.55 16.68
C LYS A 118 16.43 8.57 17.72
N GLU A 119 17.29 8.94 18.67
CA GLU A 119 16.93 9.86 19.76
C GLU A 119 16.67 11.27 19.23
N LYS A 120 17.46 11.69 18.23
CA LYS A 120 17.34 13.01 17.59
C LYS A 120 16.48 13.00 16.34
N MET A 121 16.03 11.83 15.89
CA MET A 121 15.37 11.65 14.58
C MET A 121 16.23 12.22 13.44
N GLU A 122 17.56 12.07 13.54
CA GLU A 122 18.49 12.57 12.54
C GLU A 122 18.49 11.66 11.31
N MET A 123 18.22 12.24 10.14
CA MET A 123 18.22 11.52 8.87
C MET A 123 19.66 11.33 8.35
N PHE A 124 19.84 10.40 7.42
CA PHE A 124 21.12 10.21 6.74
C PHE A 124 21.42 11.38 5.80
N GLU A 125 22.69 11.76 5.69
CA GLU A 125 23.14 12.82 4.79
C GLU A 125 22.89 12.46 3.32
N ASP A 126 23.30 11.24 2.93
CA ASP A 126 23.06 10.69 1.60
C ASP A 126 21.69 10.00 1.54
N THR A 127 20.67 10.79 1.32
CA THR A 127 19.27 10.34 1.30
C THR A 127 19.02 9.21 0.31
N GLY A 128 18.47 8.09 0.81
CA GLY A 128 18.07 6.92 0.01
C GLY A 128 19.17 5.87 -0.16
N VAL A 129 20.38 6.12 0.28
CA VAL A 129 21.48 5.13 0.24
C VAL A 129 21.17 4.00 1.21
N VAL A 130 20.86 4.31 2.47
CA VAL A 130 20.60 3.30 3.51
C VAL A 130 19.31 2.53 3.22
N GLY A 131 18.27 3.23 2.74
CA GLY A 131 17.04 2.57 2.28
C GLY A 131 17.28 1.60 1.13
N THR A 132 18.18 1.93 0.20
CA THR A 132 18.57 1.03 -0.89
C THR A 132 19.30 -0.20 -0.36
N ILE A 133 20.26 -0.04 0.54
CA ILE A 133 20.99 -1.14 1.18
C ILE A 133 20.01 -2.06 1.93
N CYS A 134 19.09 -1.49 2.71
CA CYS A 134 18.08 -2.25 3.44
C CYS A 134 17.16 -3.04 2.50
N ARG A 135 16.70 -2.41 1.41
CA ARG A 135 15.90 -3.08 0.38
C ARG A 135 16.62 -4.28 -0.21
N ASP A 136 17.91 -4.14 -0.52
CA ASP A 136 18.68 -5.21 -1.14
C ASP A 136 18.83 -6.39 -0.18
N TYR A 137 19.10 -6.14 1.13
CA TYR A 137 19.08 -7.19 2.15
C TYR A 137 17.67 -7.80 2.34
N CYS A 138 16.59 -7.01 2.23
CA CYS A 138 15.24 -7.57 2.23
C CYS A 138 15.06 -8.56 1.08
N ILE A 139 15.46 -8.21 -0.14
CA ILE A 139 15.38 -9.08 -1.32
C ILE A 139 16.21 -10.36 -1.12
N GLU A 140 17.44 -10.24 -0.64
CA GLU A 140 18.29 -11.40 -0.32
C GLU A 140 17.66 -12.34 0.72
N ASN A 141 16.92 -11.80 1.68
CA ASN A 141 16.19 -12.57 2.67
C ASN A 141 14.79 -13.04 2.18
N GLY A 142 14.44 -12.83 0.92
CA GLY A 142 13.16 -13.24 0.34
C GLY A 142 11.97 -12.37 0.77
N LEU A 143 12.22 -11.09 1.06
CA LEU A 143 11.20 -10.09 1.38
C LEU A 143 11.27 -8.94 0.38
N VAL A 144 10.22 -8.72 -0.40
CA VAL A 144 10.13 -7.60 -1.34
C VAL A 144 9.49 -6.40 -0.66
N MET A 145 10.29 -5.37 -0.39
CA MET A 145 9.84 -4.08 0.10
C MET A 145 10.33 -2.97 -0.81
N ARG A 146 9.60 -1.86 -0.86
CA ARG A 146 9.99 -0.70 -1.64
C ARG A 146 10.69 0.33 -0.77
N ALA A 147 11.93 0.68 -1.12
CA ALA A 147 12.58 1.85 -0.56
C ALA A 147 12.13 3.12 -1.28
N VAL A 148 11.73 4.13 -0.52
CA VAL A 148 11.49 5.50 -1.00
C VAL A 148 12.32 6.42 -0.10
N ARG A 149 13.41 6.91 -0.63
CA ARG A 149 14.50 7.46 0.18
C ARG A 149 14.92 6.42 1.21
N ASP A 150 14.94 6.76 2.50
CA ASP A 150 15.26 5.85 3.60
C ASP A 150 14.00 5.30 4.31
N GLY A 151 12.84 5.46 3.71
CA GLY A 151 11.59 4.86 4.15
C GLY A 151 11.30 3.53 3.45
N MET A 152 11.17 2.44 4.22
CA MET A 152 10.83 1.11 3.73
C MET A 152 9.31 0.92 3.72
N ILE A 153 8.69 0.93 2.54
CA ILE A 153 7.24 0.84 2.38
C ILE A 153 6.80 -0.62 2.29
N PHE A 154 5.74 -0.97 3.01
CA PHE A 154 5.08 -2.27 2.92
C PHE A 154 3.57 -2.09 2.63
N CYS A 155 3.03 -3.01 1.84
CA CYS A 155 1.62 -3.10 1.55
C CYS A 155 1.29 -4.57 1.19
N PRO A 156 1.13 -5.43 2.19
CA PRO A 156 0.84 -6.84 1.97
C PRO A 156 -0.52 -7.03 1.26
N PRO A 157 -0.71 -8.14 0.54
CA PRO A 157 -2.00 -8.47 -0.06
C PRO A 157 -3.06 -8.77 1.01
N LEU A 158 -4.34 -8.57 0.67
CA LEU A 158 -5.46 -8.75 1.61
C LEU A 158 -5.57 -10.17 2.20
N ILE A 159 -5.01 -11.17 1.53
CA ILE A 159 -4.98 -12.57 1.99
C ILE A 159 -3.93 -12.87 3.06
N PHE A 160 -3.18 -11.85 3.51
CA PHE A 160 -2.21 -12.03 4.58
C PHE A 160 -2.88 -12.53 5.86
N ASN A 161 -2.20 -13.44 6.55
CA ASN A 161 -2.59 -13.95 7.86
C ASN A 161 -1.45 -13.76 8.89
N ASN A 162 -1.67 -14.16 10.12
CA ASN A 162 -0.68 -13.95 11.19
C ASN A 162 0.67 -14.63 10.91
N SER A 163 0.69 -15.83 10.29
CA SER A 163 1.96 -16.48 9.98
C SER A 163 2.76 -15.72 8.91
N HIS A 164 2.08 -15.10 7.96
CA HIS A 164 2.74 -14.22 6.98
C HIS A 164 3.27 -12.93 7.64
N VAL A 165 2.57 -12.42 8.65
CA VAL A 165 3.04 -11.28 9.45
C VAL A 165 4.31 -11.63 10.21
N ASP A 166 4.36 -12.81 10.84
CA ASP A 166 5.53 -13.29 11.57
C ASP A 166 6.74 -13.42 10.62
N GLU A 167 6.55 -14.05 9.46
CA GLU A 167 7.58 -14.19 8.43
C GLU A 167 8.09 -12.83 7.92
N LEU A 168 7.17 -11.88 7.66
CA LEU A 168 7.53 -10.53 7.25
C LEU A 168 8.42 -9.86 8.30
N CYS A 169 8.00 -9.89 9.57
CA CYS A 169 8.72 -9.22 10.65
C CYS A 169 10.07 -9.88 10.95
N GLU A 170 10.18 -11.20 10.90
CA GLU A 170 11.44 -11.93 11.03
C GLU A 170 12.44 -11.51 9.94
N LYS A 171 12.01 -11.56 8.67
CA LYS A 171 12.86 -11.19 7.53
C LYS A 171 13.26 -9.72 7.56
N LEU A 172 12.32 -8.83 7.91
CA LEU A 172 12.59 -7.41 8.03
C LEU A 172 13.60 -7.12 9.14
N LYS A 173 13.43 -7.71 10.32
CA LYS A 173 14.38 -7.56 11.43
C LYS A 173 15.77 -8.01 11.04
N LYS A 174 15.91 -9.19 10.43
CA LYS A 174 17.18 -9.70 9.91
C LYS A 174 17.83 -8.73 8.93
N SER A 175 17.04 -8.15 8.03
CA SER A 175 17.52 -7.20 7.02
C SER A 175 17.96 -5.87 7.65
N LEU A 176 17.25 -5.41 8.68
CA LEU A 176 17.63 -4.23 9.47
C LEU A 176 18.94 -4.47 10.22
N ASP A 177 19.13 -5.63 10.86
CA ASP A 177 20.38 -6.00 11.54
C ASP A 177 21.57 -6.02 10.55
N GLN A 178 21.38 -6.59 9.35
CA GLN A 178 22.40 -6.61 8.29
C GLN A 178 22.73 -5.20 7.81
N THR A 179 21.72 -4.37 7.58
CA THR A 179 21.89 -2.97 7.18
C THR A 179 22.65 -2.18 8.23
N HIS A 180 22.25 -2.29 9.50
CA HIS A 180 22.92 -1.62 10.62
C HIS A 180 24.38 -2.02 10.73
N ASN A 181 24.70 -3.31 10.60
CA ASN A 181 26.05 -3.81 10.60
C ASN A 181 26.87 -3.34 9.38
N HIS A 182 26.24 -3.16 8.23
CA HIS A 182 26.88 -2.66 7.02
C HIS A 182 27.33 -1.21 7.18
N ILE A 183 26.41 -0.34 7.56
CA ILE A 183 26.69 1.10 7.71
C ILE A 183 27.62 1.42 8.89
N SER A 184 27.65 0.56 9.92
CA SER A 184 28.55 0.73 11.07
C SER A 184 30.02 0.38 10.75
N LYS A 185 30.28 -0.27 9.61
CA LYS A 185 31.63 -0.64 9.16
C LYS A 185 32.18 0.27 8.07
N SER A 186 31.31 1.11 7.51
CA SER A 186 31.65 2.10 6.46
C SER A 186 31.99 3.43 7.08
#